data_1ff6124c0fce018d104bfccb8278d2c1
#
_entry.id   1ff6124c0fce018d104bfccb8278d2c1
#
_cell.length_a   1.000
_cell.length_b   1.000
_cell.length_c   1.000
_cell.angle_alpha   90.00
_cell.angle_beta   90.00
_cell.angle_gamma   90.00
#
_symmetry.space_group_name_H-M   'P 1'
#
loop_
_entity.id
_entity.type
_entity.pdbx_description
1 polymer ?
#
loop_
_entity_poly.entity_id
_entity_poly.type
_entity_poly.pdbx_seq_one_letter_code
_entity_poly.pdbx_strand_id
1 'polypeptide(L)'
;MTTRVFFVRPTPSQQQVLCVSKMMIFTGNANPDLARRVARQLHIPLGDLSVGKFSDGEVSVEINENVRGKDVFLIQPTCAPSNDNLMELVLMVDAFRRSSASRITAVIPYFGYARQDRRPRSARVAISAKVVADILSAVGVNRVLTVDLHADQIQGFFGIPVDNIYGSPLLVDDIQAQRQDNLLVVSPDIGGVVRARAVAKSLGVDLAIIDKRRPKANESEVMHVIGDVEGRTCVLVDDMVDTAGTLCNAAKALKERGALKVMAYCTHPIFSGRAIENLENSLLDEMVITNTIPLSAAAQACDRIRQLDIGPLVAEAVRRISNEESISAMFR
;
A
#
# COMPACT_ATOMS: atom_id res chain seq x y z
N MET A 1 -9.40 60.97 5.34
CA MET A 1 -8.57 60.25 4.32
C MET A 1 -8.63 58.79 4.64
N THR A 2 -9.44 58.03 3.90
CA THR A 2 -9.63 56.57 4.14
C THR A 2 -8.74 55.81 3.16
N THR A 3 -7.68 55.25 3.66
CA THR A 3 -6.73 54.45 2.84
C THR A 3 -7.41 53.12 2.50
N ARG A 4 -7.82 52.94 1.24
CA ARG A 4 -8.30 51.65 0.72
C ARG A 4 -7.07 50.75 0.52
N VAL A 5 -6.97 49.68 1.31
CA VAL A 5 -6.02 48.59 1.09
C VAL A 5 -6.56 47.72 -0.05
N PHE A 6 -5.90 47.73 -1.21
CA PHE A 6 -6.22 46.83 -2.30
C PHE A 6 -5.58 45.49 -2.05
N PHE A 7 -6.41 44.46 -1.76
CA PHE A 7 -5.96 43.06 -1.82
C PHE A 7 -5.86 42.65 -3.27
N VAL A 8 -4.63 42.52 -3.78
CA VAL A 8 -4.36 41.91 -5.07
C VAL A 8 -4.54 40.39 -4.90
N ARG A 9 -5.54 39.80 -5.60
CA ARG A 9 -5.67 38.35 -5.65
C ARG A 9 -4.48 37.77 -6.42
N PRO A 10 -3.75 36.79 -5.86
CA PRO A 10 -2.64 36.16 -6.56
C PRO A 10 -3.13 35.44 -7.83
N THR A 11 -2.31 35.45 -8.89
CA THR A 11 -2.60 34.71 -10.13
C THR A 11 -2.59 33.21 -9.89
N PRO A 12 -3.25 32.39 -10.73
CA PRO A 12 -3.30 30.92 -10.57
C PRO A 12 -1.91 30.28 -10.45
N SER A 13 -0.90 30.80 -11.13
CA SER A 13 0.50 30.36 -11.02
C SER A 13 1.12 30.71 -9.66
N GLN A 14 0.80 31.86 -9.09
CA GLN A 14 1.25 32.28 -7.77
C GLN A 14 0.55 31.50 -6.66
N GLN A 15 -0.73 31.11 -6.84
CA GLN A 15 -1.45 30.21 -5.92
C GLN A 15 -0.87 28.80 -5.90
N GLN A 16 -0.48 28.26 -7.05
CA GLN A 16 0.23 26.97 -7.14
C GLN A 16 1.59 27.00 -6.43
N VAL A 17 2.39 28.04 -6.65
CA VAL A 17 3.69 28.25 -5.99
C VAL A 17 3.51 28.44 -4.48
N LEU A 18 2.49 29.17 -4.03
CA LEU A 18 2.19 29.36 -2.61
C LEU A 18 1.72 28.06 -1.92
N CYS A 19 1.00 27.18 -2.64
CA CYS A 19 0.56 25.91 -2.10
C CYS A 19 1.75 24.94 -1.94
N VAL A 20 2.60 24.82 -2.94
CA VAL A 20 3.84 24.03 -2.91
C VAL A 20 4.80 24.51 -1.82
N SER A 21 4.84 25.82 -1.52
CA SER A 21 5.70 26.40 -0.47
C SER A 21 5.29 26.00 0.96
N LYS A 22 4.08 25.45 1.17
CA LYS A 22 3.59 25.00 2.49
C LYS A 22 3.77 23.51 2.70
N MET A 23 3.79 22.71 1.65
CA MET A 23 3.91 21.25 1.71
C MET A 23 5.37 20.85 1.95
N MET A 24 5.56 19.92 2.88
CA MET A 24 6.86 19.28 3.15
C MET A 24 6.67 17.76 3.24
N ILE A 25 7.61 17.01 2.69
CA ILE A 25 7.62 15.54 2.73
C ILE A 25 8.79 15.07 3.58
N PHE A 26 8.48 14.20 4.53
CA PHE A 26 9.47 13.54 5.38
C PHE A 26 9.32 12.03 5.31
N THR A 27 10.33 11.31 5.73
CA THR A 27 10.32 9.85 5.79
C THR A 27 11.02 9.34 7.03
N GLY A 28 10.51 8.26 7.60
CA GLY A 28 11.29 7.44 8.51
C GLY A 28 12.15 6.42 7.76
N ASN A 29 12.58 5.37 8.48
CA ASN A 29 13.55 4.40 7.98
C ASN A 29 12.92 3.27 7.15
N ALA A 30 11.60 3.10 7.18
CA ALA A 30 10.95 1.92 6.60
C ALA A 30 11.04 1.85 5.06
N ASN A 31 10.92 2.99 4.34
CA ASN A 31 11.02 3.00 2.88
C ASN A 31 11.45 4.38 2.34
N PRO A 32 12.68 4.82 2.60
CA PRO A 32 13.17 6.12 2.13
C PRO A 32 13.25 6.21 0.60
N ASP A 33 13.39 5.10 -0.11
CA ASP A 33 13.44 5.11 -1.58
C ASP A 33 12.10 5.50 -2.19
N LEU A 34 10.99 4.97 -1.68
CA LEU A 34 9.66 5.40 -2.11
C LEU A 34 9.44 6.89 -1.82
N ALA A 35 9.84 7.35 -0.64
CA ALA A 35 9.71 8.77 -0.28
C ALA A 35 10.51 9.68 -1.22
N ARG A 36 11.75 9.30 -1.60
CA ARG A 36 12.55 10.05 -2.59
C ARG A 36 11.88 10.06 -3.97
N ARG A 37 11.24 8.96 -4.39
CA ARG A 37 10.50 8.91 -5.66
C ARG A 37 9.28 9.82 -5.63
N VAL A 38 8.50 9.81 -4.56
CA VAL A 38 7.35 10.70 -4.35
C VAL A 38 7.79 12.17 -4.37
N ALA A 39 8.82 12.54 -3.60
CA ALA A 39 9.35 13.90 -3.55
C ALA A 39 9.86 14.38 -4.92
N ARG A 40 10.57 13.51 -5.66
CA ARG A 40 11.04 13.80 -7.02
C ARG A 40 9.88 14.03 -7.99
N GLN A 41 8.82 13.22 -7.92
CA GLN A 41 7.63 13.37 -8.75
C GLN A 41 6.89 14.69 -8.48
N LEU A 42 6.95 15.17 -7.25
CA LEU A 42 6.37 16.44 -6.82
C LEU A 42 7.31 17.63 -7.01
N HIS A 43 8.54 17.41 -7.48
CA HIS A 43 9.57 18.43 -7.66
C HIS A 43 9.90 19.23 -6.38
N ILE A 44 9.86 18.55 -5.22
CA ILE A 44 10.24 19.13 -3.92
C ILE A 44 11.31 18.26 -3.25
N PRO A 45 12.20 18.84 -2.42
CA PRO A 45 13.15 18.04 -1.65
C PRO A 45 12.45 17.26 -0.54
N LEU A 46 13.08 16.18 -0.08
CA LEU A 46 12.73 15.61 1.22
C LEU A 46 13.18 16.56 2.32
N GLY A 47 12.37 16.67 3.35
CA GLY A 47 12.71 17.40 4.55
C GLY A 47 13.82 16.72 5.37
N ASP A 48 14.55 17.51 6.13
CA ASP A 48 15.66 17.05 6.96
C ASP A 48 15.16 16.58 8.32
N LEU A 49 15.20 15.25 8.52
CA LEU A 49 14.76 14.54 9.71
C LEU A 49 15.75 13.43 10.03
N SER A 50 16.20 13.39 11.28
CA SER A 50 17.01 12.32 11.81
C SER A 50 16.15 11.35 12.61
N VAL A 51 16.12 10.08 12.21
CA VAL A 51 15.46 8.99 12.93
C VAL A 51 16.50 7.92 13.23
N GLY A 52 16.74 7.70 14.51
CA GLY A 52 17.75 6.78 15.02
C GLY A 52 17.27 5.95 16.20
N LYS A 53 18.21 5.28 16.85
CA LYS A 53 17.97 4.55 18.09
C LYS A 53 19.03 4.90 19.13
N PHE A 54 18.62 4.99 20.39
CA PHE A 54 19.52 4.97 21.51
C PHE A 54 20.16 3.59 21.69
N SER A 55 21.19 3.50 22.53
CA SER A 55 21.94 2.25 22.76
C SER A 55 21.10 1.12 23.34
N ASP A 56 20.00 1.44 24.02
CA ASP A 56 19.02 0.50 24.58
C ASP A 56 17.93 0.09 23.56
N GLY A 57 17.93 0.68 22.34
CA GLY A 57 17.01 0.37 21.26
C GLY A 57 15.80 1.28 21.18
N GLU A 58 15.61 2.23 22.10
CA GLU A 58 14.55 3.24 22.00
C GLU A 58 14.75 4.13 20.77
N VAL A 59 13.65 4.46 20.10
CA VAL A 59 13.69 5.32 18.91
C VAL A 59 13.93 6.77 19.29
N SER A 60 14.82 7.45 18.58
CA SER A 60 15.08 8.89 18.70
C SER A 60 14.70 9.60 17.40
N VAL A 61 14.09 10.79 17.53
CA VAL A 61 13.66 11.61 16.39
C VAL A 61 14.08 13.04 16.60
N GLU A 62 14.70 13.66 15.59
CA GLU A 62 15.08 15.07 15.59
C GLU A 62 14.74 15.72 14.23
N ILE A 63 13.97 16.81 14.25
CA ILE A 63 13.62 17.60 13.07
C ILE A 63 14.68 18.71 12.91
N ASN A 64 15.38 18.72 11.78
CA ASN A 64 16.53 19.62 11.53
C ASN A 64 16.14 20.89 10.77
N GLU A 65 14.83 21.12 10.54
CA GLU A 65 14.36 22.31 9.82
C GLU A 65 13.07 22.89 10.38
N ASN A 66 12.70 24.09 9.92
CA ASN A 66 11.51 24.76 10.43
C ASN A 66 10.22 24.25 9.75
N VAL A 67 9.37 23.59 10.55
CA VAL A 67 8.09 23.02 10.09
C VAL A 67 6.87 23.77 10.61
N ARG A 68 7.06 24.89 11.32
CA ARG A 68 5.94 25.67 11.88
C ARG A 68 4.98 26.14 10.79
N GLY A 69 3.71 25.80 10.95
CA GLY A 69 2.64 26.16 10.02
C GLY A 69 2.69 25.43 8.68
N LYS A 70 3.54 24.41 8.53
CA LYS A 70 3.65 23.60 7.31
C LYS A 70 2.63 22.49 7.27
N ASP A 71 2.29 22.06 6.06
CA ASP A 71 1.52 20.86 5.76
C ASP A 71 2.50 19.69 5.56
N VAL A 72 2.60 18.82 6.53
CA VAL A 72 3.60 17.74 6.60
C VAL A 72 3.00 16.43 6.12
N PHE A 73 3.65 15.82 5.13
CA PHE A 73 3.37 14.46 4.66
C PHE A 73 4.51 13.54 5.12
N LEU A 74 4.18 12.59 5.97
CA LEU A 74 5.12 11.69 6.60
C LEU A 74 4.98 10.30 6.01
N ILE A 75 5.93 9.92 5.13
CA ILE A 75 5.90 8.64 4.42
C ILE A 75 6.59 7.57 5.25
N GLN A 76 5.81 6.64 5.77
CA GLN A 76 6.32 5.53 6.61
C GLN A 76 5.39 4.31 6.51
N PRO A 77 5.66 3.32 5.66
CA PRO A 77 4.95 2.04 5.76
C PRO A 77 5.25 1.36 7.09
N THR A 78 4.25 0.70 7.68
CA THR A 78 4.41 -0.03 8.93
C THR A 78 4.64 -1.53 8.70
N CYS A 79 5.51 -1.82 7.70
CA CYS A 79 6.00 -3.17 7.40
C CYS A 79 7.03 -3.64 8.43
N ALA A 80 7.55 -4.87 8.27
CA ALA A 80 8.58 -5.41 9.15
C ALA A 80 9.89 -4.59 9.08
N PRO A 81 10.51 -4.31 10.25
CA PRO A 81 10.09 -4.65 11.62
C PRO A 81 8.91 -3.76 12.09
N SER A 82 7.72 -4.34 12.12
CA SER A 82 6.46 -3.58 12.20
C SER A 82 6.32 -2.75 13.48
N ASN A 83 6.81 -3.25 14.62
CA ASN A 83 6.75 -2.53 15.89
C ASN A 83 7.66 -1.29 15.87
N ASP A 84 8.86 -1.42 15.34
CA ASP A 84 9.83 -0.33 15.24
C ASP A 84 9.31 0.74 14.28
N ASN A 85 8.87 0.34 13.09
CA ASN A 85 8.36 1.27 12.08
C ASN A 85 7.09 2.00 12.52
N LEU A 86 6.22 1.33 13.28
CA LEU A 86 5.05 1.97 13.89
C LEU A 86 5.48 2.97 14.97
N MET A 87 6.42 2.60 15.83
CA MET A 87 6.91 3.49 16.89
C MET A 87 7.66 4.70 16.30
N GLU A 88 8.48 4.52 15.27
CA GLU A 88 9.08 5.63 14.53
C GLU A 88 8.00 6.61 14.04
N LEU A 89 6.93 6.09 13.40
CA LEU A 89 5.83 6.93 12.91
C LEU A 89 5.17 7.72 14.05
N VAL A 90 4.86 7.07 15.17
CA VAL A 90 4.23 7.69 16.34
C VAL A 90 5.10 8.82 16.90
N LEU A 91 6.39 8.59 17.08
CA LEU A 91 7.32 9.58 17.63
C LEU A 91 7.59 10.73 16.65
N MET A 92 7.69 10.44 15.35
CA MET A 92 7.78 11.48 14.31
C MET A 92 6.55 12.41 14.35
N VAL A 93 5.33 11.85 14.44
CA VAL A 93 4.09 12.65 14.52
C VAL A 93 4.10 13.57 15.75
N ASP A 94 4.50 13.07 16.93
CA ASP A 94 4.58 13.89 18.14
C ASP A 94 5.63 15.01 17.99
N ALA A 95 6.79 14.73 17.42
CA ALA A 95 7.82 15.72 17.14
C ALA A 95 7.31 16.84 16.22
N PHE A 96 6.64 16.52 15.11
CA PHE A 96 6.04 17.50 14.21
C PHE A 96 4.93 18.33 14.89
N ARG A 97 4.08 17.68 15.67
CA ARG A 97 3.03 18.36 16.43
C ARG A 97 3.62 19.36 17.44
N ARG A 98 4.64 18.98 18.20
CA ARG A 98 5.35 19.88 19.15
C ARG A 98 6.08 21.00 18.45
N SER A 99 6.55 20.77 17.20
CA SER A 99 7.18 21.78 16.36
C SER A 99 6.17 22.68 15.63
N SER A 100 4.88 22.56 15.97
CA SER A 100 3.79 23.40 15.45
C SER A 100 3.56 23.24 13.94
N ALA A 101 3.73 22.05 13.37
CA ALA A 101 3.20 21.75 12.05
C ALA A 101 1.69 22.03 12.00
N SER A 102 1.20 22.57 10.90
CA SER A 102 -0.21 22.94 10.76
C SER A 102 -1.12 21.73 10.56
N ARG A 103 -0.67 20.78 9.75
CA ARG A 103 -1.36 19.54 9.45
C ARG A 103 -0.32 18.43 9.28
N ILE A 104 -0.62 17.24 9.79
CA ILE A 104 0.23 16.06 9.65
C ILE A 104 -0.57 14.96 8.98
N THR A 105 -0.21 14.63 7.75
CA THR A 105 -0.76 13.49 7.00
C THR A 105 0.21 12.31 7.09
N ALA A 106 -0.21 11.22 7.74
CA ALA A 106 0.53 9.98 7.74
C ALA A 106 0.28 9.24 6.42
N VAL A 107 1.31 9.18 5.58
CA VAL A 107 1.30 8.40 4.34
C VAL A 107 1.87 7.03 4.64
N ILE A 108 0.99 6.04 4.74
CA ILE A 108 1.30 4.66 5.15
C ILE A 108 1.06 3.73 3.95
N PRO A 109 2.01 3.61 3.00
CA PRO A 109 1.82 2.82 1.78
C PRO A 109 1.45 1.36 2.04
N TYR A 110 1.96 0.78 3.12
CA TYR A 110 1.52 -0.49 3.68
C TYR A 110 1.11 -0.30 5.14
N PHE A 111 -0.16 -0.56 5.43
CA PHE A 111 -0.72 -0.48 6.78
C PHE A 111 -0.57 -1.84 7.48
N GLY A 112 0.41 -1.94 8.34
CA GLY A 112 0.65 -3.13 9.17
C GLY A 112 -0.48 -3.38 10.16
N TYR A 113 -0.55 -4.62 10.69
CA TYR A 113 -1.63 -5.08 11.59
C TYR A 113 -3.04 -5.13 10.96
N ALA A 114 -3.20 -4.83 9.67
CA ALA A 114 -4.47 -4.80 8.97
C ALA A 114 -5.20 -6.16 8.91
N ARG A 115 -4.48 -7.28 9.01
CA ARG A 115 -5.05 -8.63 8.92
C ARG A 115 -5.96 -9.02 10.09
N GLN A 116 -5.86 -8.32 11.23
CA GLN A 116 -6.75 -8.46 12.38
C GLN A 116 -7.74 -7.29 12.44
N ASP A 117 -8.66 -7.26 11.46
CA ASP A 117 -9.68 -6.23 11.28
C ASP A 117 -11.01 -6.55 11.97
N ARG A 118 -11.18 -7.81 12.42
CA ARG A 118 -12.40 -8.31 13.06
C ARG A 118 -12.08 -9.41 14.05
N ARG A 119 -13.02 -9.63 14.96
CA ARG A 119 -12.97 -10.74 15.90
C ARG A 119 -13.76 -11.94 15.36
N PRO A 120 -13.15 -13.10 15.08
CA PRO A 120 -13.86 -14.34 14.77
C PRO A 120 -14.77 -14.77 15.95
N ARG A 121 -15.92 -15.38 15.64
CA ARG A 121 -16.91 -15.76 16.67
C ARG A 121 -16.34 -16.68 17.77
N SER A 122 -15.40 -17.54 17.42
CA SER A 122 -14.83 -18.56 18.31
C SER A 122 -13.53 -18.12 19.01
N ALA A 123 -13.03 -16.91 18.77
CA ALA A 123 -11.72 -16.48 19.26
C ALA A 123 -11.79 -15.23 20.14
N ARG A 124 -10.93 -15.20 21.18
CA ARG A 124 -10.70 -14.02 22.04
C ARG A 124 -9.40 -13.36 21.60
N VAL A 125 -9.45 -12.56 20.57
CA VAL A 125 -8.29 -11.89 19.96
C VAL A 125 -8.48 -10.38 19.95
N ALA A 126 -7.38 -9.65 19.82
CA ALA A 126 -7.42 -8.20 19.59
C ALA A 126 -7.93 -7.89 18.17
N ILE A 127 -8.47 -6.70 17.97
CA ILE A 127 -8.65 -6.09 16.65
C ILE A 127 -7.48 -5.13 16.47
N SER A 128 -6.35 -5.65 16.03
CA SER A 128 -5.08 -4.91 16.02
C SER A 128 -5.13 -3.69 15.10
N ALA A 129 -5.86 -3.79 13.97
CA ALA A 129 -6.08 -2.65 13.08
C ALA A 129 -6.75 -1.47 13.81
N LYS A 130 -7.72 -1.73 14.70
CA LYS A 130 -8.37 -0.69 15.52
C LYS A 130 -7.40 -0.09 16.53
N VAL A 131 -6.58 -0.90 17.19
CA VAL A 131 -5.59 -0.42 18.16
C VAL A 131 -4.61 0.54 17.48
N VAL A 132 -4.08 0.18 16.31
CA VAL A 132 -3.17 1.05 15.55
C VAL A 132 -3.87 2.35 15.12
N ALA A 133 -5.13 2.28 14.66
CA ALA A 133 -5.91 3.44 14.30
C ALA A 133 -6.12 4.41 15.47
N ASP A 134 -6.37 3.88 16.68
CA ASP A 134 -6.52 4.69 17.90
C ASP A 134 -5.20 5.35 18.30
N ILE A 135 -4.08 4.64 18.24
CA ILE A 135 -2.74 5.18 18.55
C ILE A 135 -2.43 6.36 17.61
N LEU A 136 -2.61 6.18 16.30
CA LEU A 136 -2.34 7.22 15.30
C LEU A 136 -3.24 8.44 15.48
N SER A 137 -4.52 8.23 15.79
CA SER A 137 -5.45 9.32 16.07
C SER A 137 -5.08 10.06 17.37
N ALA A 138 -4.71 9.33 18.42
CA ALA A 138 -4.38 9.91 19.73
C ALA A 138 -3.08 10.73 19.70
N VAL A 139 -2.06 10.30 18.96
CA VAL A 139 -0.79 11.02 18.86
C VAL A 139 -0.93 12.34 18.06
N GLY A 140 -1.96 12.48 17.25
CA GLY A 140 -2.29 13.74 16.56
C GLY A 140 -2.10 13.74 15.06
N VAL A 141 -2.19 12.55 14.41
CA VAL A 141 -2.36 12.47 12.95
C VAL A 141 -3.67 13.17 12.56
N ASN A 142 -3.63 14.03 11.56
CA ASN A 142 -4.81 14.74 11.07
C ASN A 142 -5.51 13.98 9.92
N ARG A 143 -4.77 13.15 9.17
CA ARG A 143 -5.25 12.37 8.03
C ARG A 143 -4.33 11.18 7.79
N VAL A 144 -4.89 10.08 7.33
CA VAL A 144 -4.12 8.92 6.85
C VAL A 144 -4.32 8.80 5.34
N LEU A 145 -3.22 8.61 4.60
CA LEU A 145 -3.21 8.15 3.22
C LEU A 145 -2.59 6.77 3.19
N THR A 146 -3.28 5.80 2.63
CA THR A 146 -2.79 4.41 2.54
C THR A 146 -3.15 3.80 1.19
N VAL A 147 -2.54 2.66 0.87
CA VAL A 147 -2.77 1.94 -0.40
C VAL A 147 -3.34 0.57 -0.09
N ASP A 148 -4.39 0.17 -0.79
CA ASP A 148 -5.00 -1.17 -0.76
C ASP A 148 -5.09 -1.76 0.66
N LEU A 149 -5.88 -1.18 1.52
CA LEU A 149 -6.17 -1.76 2.84
C LEU A 149 -6.66 -3.20 2.68
N HIS A 150 -6.18 -4.08 3.55
CA HIS A 150 -6.61 -5.49 3.57
C HIS A 150 -8.13 -5.64 3.63
N ALA A 151 -8.79 -4.72 4.34
CA ALA A 151 -10.23 -4.65 4.41
C ALA A 151 -10.68 -3.18 4.46
N ASP A 152 -11.57 -2.77 3.56
CA ASP A 152 -12.02 -1.38 3.41
C ASP A 152 -12.66 -0.81 4.67
N GLN A 153 -13.30 -1.65 5.50
CA GLN A 153 -13.92 -1.24 6.76
C GLN A 153 -12.92 -0.70 7.80
N ILE A 154 -11.61 -0.95 7.64
CA ILE A 154 -10.56 -0.39 8.51
C ILE A 154 -10.61 1.14 8.51
N GLN A 155 -11.01 1.76 7.39
CA GLN A 155 -11.21 3.21 7.31
C GLN A 155 -12.17 3.72 8.40
N GLY A 156 -13.18 2.95 8.74
CA GLY A 156 -14.15 3.27 9.80
C GLY A 156 -13.61 3.13 11.23
N PHE A 157 -12.39 2.62 11.43
CA PHE A 157 -11.76 2.53 12.75
C PHE A 157 -11.11 3.84 13.20
N PHE A 158 -10.86 4.74 12.27
CA PHE A 158 -10.24 6.04 12.53
C PHE A 158 -11.31 7.09 12.87
N GLY A 159 -10.99 7.95 13.84
CA GLY A 159 -11.75 9.17 14.11
C GLY A 159 -11.33 10.37 13.24
N ILE A 160 -10.46 10.15 12.28
CA ILE A 160 -9.88 11.14 11.35
C ILE A 160 -10.09 10.68 9.90
N PRO A 161 -10.00 11.58 8.91
CA PRO A 161 -10.10 11.21 7.50
C PRO A 161 -9.05 10.18 7.08
N VAL A 162 -9.49 9.21 6.28
CA VAL A 162 -8.63 8.19 5.66
C VAL A 162 -8.87 8.18 4.16
N ASP A 163 -7.82 8.34 3.40
CA ASP A 163 -7.81 8.14 1.95
C ASP A 163 -7.13 6.79 1.66
N ASN A 164 -7.93 5.79 1.31
CA ASN A 164 -7.44 4.52 0.80
C ASN A 164 -7.39 4.59 -0.72
N ILE A 165 -6.20 4.68 -1.30
CA ILE A 165 -6.00 4.64 -2.75
C ILE A 165 -5.77 3.21 -3.22
N TYR A 166 -6.06 2.94 -4.49
CA TYR A 166 -5.98 1.59 -5.03
C TYR A 166 -4.79 1.44 -5.98
N GLY A 167 -3.99 0.39 -5.80
CA GLY A 167 -2.90 0.02 -6.71
C GLY A 167 -3.40 -0.57 -8.03
N SER A 168 -4.67 -1.00 -8.07
CA SER A 168 -5.25 -1.68 -9.24
C SER A 168 -5.09 -0.95 -10.58
N PRO A 169 -5.17 0.39 -10.72
CA PRO A 169 -4.91 1.03 -12.02
C PRO A 169 -3.49 0.75 -12.53
N LEU A 170 -2.47 0.84 -11.64
CA LEU A 170 -1.09 0.54 -12.01
C LEU A 170 -0.91 -0.92 -12.45
N LEU A 171 -1.57 -1.86 -11.75
CA LEU A 171 -1.53 -3.27 -12.10
C LEU A 171 -2.24 -3.54 -13.44
N VAL A 172 -3.40 -2.92 -13.67
CA VAL A 172 -4.17 -3.03 -14.94
C VAL A 172 -3.36 -2.51 -16.11
N ASP A 173 -2.76 -1.33 -15.97
CA ASP A 173 -1.93 -0.73 -17.05
C ASP A 173 -0.76 -1.64 -17.42
N ASP A 174 -0.09 -2.25 -16.43
CA ASP A 174 0.99 -3.19 -16.67
C ASP A 174 0.51 -4.49 -17.35
N ILE A 175 -0.60 -5.07 -16.91
CA ILE A 175 -1.20 -6.27 -17.51
C ILE A 175 -1.56 -5.98 -19.00
N GLN A 176 -2.17 -4.84 -19.28
CA GLN A 176 -2.51 -4.43 -20.65
C GLN A 176 -1.27 -4.24 -21.51
N ALA A 177 -0.21 -3.65 -20.96
CA ALA A 177 1.06 -3.42 -21.68
C ALA A 177 1.74 -4.73 -22.11
N GLN A 178 1.54 -5.82 -21.37
CA GLN A 178 2.09 -7.13 -21.71
C GLN A 178 1.39 -7.83 -22.89
N ARG A 179 0.21 -7.34 -23.33
CA ARG A 179 -0.56 -7.85 -24.49
C ARG A 179 -0.70 -9.39 -24.49
N GLN A 180 -1.12 -9.95 -23.35
CA GLN A 180 -1.34 -11.39 -23.23
C GLN A 180 -2.65 -11.80 -23.93
N ASP A 181 -2.60 -12.88 -24.71
CA ASP A 181 -3.78 -13.48 -25.33
C ASP A 181 -4.53 -14.36 -24.32
N ASN A 182 -5.83 -14.54 -24.54
CA ASN A 182 -6.72 -15.38 -23.73
C ASN A 182 -6.60 -15.13 -22.21
N LEU A 183 -6.54 -13.84 -21.84
CA LEU A 183 -6.37 -13.42 -20.45
C LEU A 183 -7.59 -13.79 -19.61
N LEU A 184 -7.34 -14.27 -18.39
CA LEU A 184 -8.33 -14.58 -17.37
C LEU A 184 -7.83 -14.07 -16.02
N VAL A 185 -8.63 -13.26 -15.34
CA VAL A 185 -8.33 -12.85 -13.96
C VAL A 185 -8.80 -13.92 -12.99
N VAL A 186 -8.01 -14.22 -11.98
CA VAL A 186 -8.30 -15.26 -10.99
C VAL A 186 -8.21 -14.68 -9.59
N SER A 187 -9.25 -14.90 -8.78
CA SER A 187 -9.18 -14.65 -7.34
C SER A 187 -8.56 -15.85 -6.63
N PRO A 188 -7.48 -15.69 -5.85
CA PRO A 188 -6.82 -16.80 -5.16
C PRO A 188 -7.64 -17.38 -4.01
N ASP A 189 -8.70 -16.68 -3.57
CA ASP A 189 -9.64 -17.12 -2.56
C ASP A 189 -10.97 -16.33 -2.65
N ILE A 190 -11.94 -16.70 -1.79
CA ILE A 190 -13.25 -16.05 -1.77
C ILE A 190 -13.16 -14.59 -1.27
N GLY A 191 -12.21 -14.28 -0.38
CA GLY A 191 -12.03 -12.94 0.19
C GLY A 191 -11.59 -11.90 -0.85
N GLY A 192 -10.77 -12.30 -1.81
CA GLY A 192 -10.22 -11.45 -2.88
C GLY A 192 -11.16 -11.21 -4.07
N VAL A 193 -12.34 -11.86 -4.12
CA VAL A 193 -13.24 -11.83 -5.30
C VAL A 193 -13.64 -10.42 -5.72
N VAL A 194 -13.88 -9.52 -4.77
CA VAL A 194 -14.29 -8.12 -5.09
C VAL A 194 -13.17 -7.40 -5.84
N ARG A 195 -11.93 -7.53 -5.36
CA ARG A 195 -10.73 -6.96 -5.98
C ARG A 195 -10.48 -7.54 -7.36
N ALA A 196 -10.46 -8.87 -7.47
CA ALA A 196 -10.25 -9.56 -8.75
C ALA A 196 -11.33 -9.19 -9.79
N ARG A 197 -12.59 -9.05 -9.36
CA ARG A 197 -13.69 -8.61 -10.22
C ARG A 197 -13.50 -7.18 -10.74
N ALA A 198 -13.01 -6.27 -9.91
CA ALA A 198 -12.72 -4.90 -10.34
C ALA A 198 -11.64 -4.88 -11.42
N VAL A 199 -10.55 -5.65 -11.26
CA VAL A 199 -9.49 -5.79 -12.26
C VAL A 199 -10.00 -6.44 -13.53
N ALA A 200 -10.75 -7.55 -13.43
CA ALA A 200 -11.35 -8.24 -14.60
C ALA A 200 -12.25 -7.29 -15.41
N LYS A 201 -13.09 -6.49 -14.71
CA LYS A 201 -13.95 -5.49 -15.34
C LYS A 201 -13.14 -4.42 -16.07
N SER A 202 -12.08 -3.91 -15.48
CA SER A 202 -11.22 -2.89 -16.10
C SER A 202 -10.47 -3.41 -17.31
N LEU A 203 -10.12 -4.70 -17.32
CA LEU A 203 -9.47 -5.38 -18.45
C LEU A 203 -10.47 -5.86 -19.51
N GLY A 204 -11.78 -5.93 -19.20
CA GLY A 204 -12.80 -6.49 -20.09
C GLY A 204 -12.67 -8.01 -20.29
N VAL A 205 -12.22 -8.74 -19.27
CA VAL A 205 -11.99 -10.19 -19.31
C VAL A 205 -12.82 -10.95 -18.27
N ASP A 206 -12.87 -12.28 -18.41
CA ASP A 206 -13.56 -13.17 -17.48
C ASP A 206 -12.85 -13.28 -16.13
N LEU A 207 -13.58 -13.77 -15.12
CA LEU A 207 -13.12 -14.02 -13.75
C LEU A 207 -13.29 -15.50 -13.39
N ALA A 208 -12.23 -16.11 -12.88
CA ALA A 208 -12.29 -17.38 -12.16
C ALA A 208 -11.99 -17.20 -10.67
N ILE A 209 -12.41 -18.18 -9.86
CA ILE A 209 -12.26 -18.12 -8.39
C ILE A 209 -11.68 -19.45 -7.91
N ILE A 210 -10.74 -19.40 -6.98
CA ILE A 210 -10.23 -20.56 -6.28
C ILE A 210 -10.94 -20.65 -4.92
N ASP A 211 -11.75 -21.71 -4.74
CA ASP A 211 -12.39 -22.03 -3.47
C ASP A 211 -11.53 -23.06 -2.71
N LYS A 212 -11.04 -22.65 -1.55
CA LYS A 212 -10.21 -23.48 -0.67
C LYS A 212 -11.10 -24.24 0.30
N ARG A 213 -11.15 -25.55 0.17
CA ARG A 213 -11.90 -26.40 1.09
C ARG A 213 -10.94 -27.28 1.88
N ARG A 214 -11.12 -27.28 3.19
CA ARG A 214 -10.53 -28.29 4.09
C ARG A 214 -11.61 -29.30 4.43
N PRO A 215 -11.61 -30.49 3.81
CA PRO A 215 -12.67 -31.51 4.06
C PRO A 215 -12.69 -31.94 5.51
N LYS A 216 -11.53 -32.06 6.18
CA LYS A 216 -11.36 -32.37 7.61
C LYS A 216 -10.11 -31.72 8.19
N ALA A 217 -10.06 -31.57 9.51
CA ALA A 217 -8.86 -31.21 10.23
C ALA A 217 -7.76 -32.26 9.95
N ASN A 218 -6.58 -31.83 9.48
CA ASN A 218 -5.42 -32.64 9.08
C ASN A 218 -5.47 -33.27 7.68
N GLU A 219 -6.43 -32.95 6.82
CA GLU A 219 -6.37 -33.30 5.41
C GLU A 219 -5.72 -32.16 4.59
N SER A 220 -5.07 -32.53 3.48
CA SER A 220 -4.49 -31.55 2.54
C SER A 220 -5.57 -30.63 1.98
N GLU A 221 -5.26 -29.35 1.86
CA GLU A 221 -6.14 -28.32 1.33
C GLU A 221 -6.46 -28.62 -0.15
N VAL A 222 -7.74 -28.85 -0.46
CA VAL A 222 -8.18 -29.05 -1.84
C VAL A 222 -8.59 -27.72 -2.45
N MET A 223 -7.96 -27.38 -3.58
CA MET A 223 -8.30 -26.19 -4.34
C MET A 223 -9.30 -26.51 -5.43
N HIS A 224 -10.49 -25.94 -5.31
CA HIS A 224 -11.54 -26.07 -6.32
C HIS A 224 -11.57 -24.80 -7.18
N VAL A 225 -11.21 -24.93 -8.45
CA VAL A 225 -11.24 -23.80 -9.42
C VAL A 225 -12.65 -23.73 -10.02
N ILE A 226 -13.26 -22.56 -9.91
CA ILE A 226 -14.56 -22.22 -10.50
C ILE A 226 -14.29 -21.30 -11.69
N GLY A 227 -14.61 -21.76 -12.88
CA GLY A 227 -14.33 -21.07 -14.16
C GLY A 227 -13.52 -21.94 -15.10
N ASP A 228 -13.52 -21.57 -16.38
CA ASP A 228 -12.77 -22.26 -17.42
C ASP A 228 -11.38 -21.64 -17.56
N VAL A 229 -10.34 -22.43 -17.30
CA VAL A 229 -8.94 -22.01 -17.26
C VAL A 229 -8.07 -22.70 -18.32
N GLU A 230 -8.63 -23.69 -19.02
CA GLU A 230 -7.90 -24.46 -20.04
C GLU A 230 -7.49 -23.55 -21.21
N GLY A 231 -6.22 -23.60 -21.58
CA GLY A 231 -5.67 -22.78 -22.68
C GLY A 231 -5.60 -21.27 -22.36
N ARG A 232 -5.80 -20.84 -21.10
CA ARG A 232 -5.83 -19.42 -20.72
C ARG A 232 -4.51 -18.95 -20.10
N THR A 233 -4.23 -17.65 -20.25
CA THR A 233 -3.24 -16.94 -19.45
C THR A 233 -3.94 -16.41 -18.20
N CYS A 234 -3.62 -16.97 -17.05
CA CYS A 234 -4.26 -16.67 -15.76
C CYS A 234 -3.46 -15.60 -14.99
N VAL A 235 -4.16 -14.58 -14.49
CA VAL A 235 -3.61 -13.53 -13.62
C VAL A 235 -4.28 -13.60 -12.25
N LEU A 236 -3.54 -14.12 -11.26
CA LEU A 236 -3.94 -14.09 -9.86
C LEU A 236 -3.81 -12.66 -9.33
N VAL A 237 -4.82 -12.15 -8.64
CA VAL A 237 -4.79 -10.78 -8.07
C VAL A 237 -5.10 -10.82 -6.58
N ASP A 238 -4.20 -10.24 -5.78
CA ASP A 238 -4.37 -10.12 -4.32
C ASP A 238 -3.85 -8.77 -3.80
N ASP A 239 -4.17 -8.42 -2.54
CA ASP A 239 -3.61 -7.22 -1.90
C ASP A 239 -2.16 -7.43 -1.46
N MET A 240 -1.85 -8.60 -0.93
CA MET A 240 -0.53 -8.87 -0.37
C MET A 240 -0.06 -10.29 -0.67
N VAL A 241 1.25 -10.44 -0.71
CA VAL A 241 1.91 -11.74 -0.69
C VAL A 241 2.78 -11.85 0.57
N ASP A 242 2.40 -12.78 1.45
CA ASP A 242 3.14 -13.04 2.70
C ASP A 242 4.13 -14.20 2.52
N THR A 243 3.76 -15.42 2.79
CA THR A 243 4.62 -16.61 2.60
C THR A 243 4.60 -17.16 1.17
N ALA A 244 3.82 -16.57 0.28
CA ALA A 244 3.54 -17.00 -1.10
C ALA A 244 2.86 -18.38 -1.25
N GLY A 245 2.67 -19.14 -0.17
CA GLY A 245 2.12 -20.50 -0.24
C GLY A 245 0.75 -20.57 -0.93
N THR A 246 -0.14 -19.63 -0.64
CA THR A 246 -1.47 -19.55 -1.26
C THR A 246 -1.37 -19.37 -2.79
N LEU A 247 -0.56 -18.42 -3.25
CA LEU A 247 -0.42 -18.12 -4.67
C LEU A 247 0.30 -19.26 -5.42
N CYS A 248 1.30 -19.87 -4.80
CA CYS A 248 2.02 -21.02 -5.37
C CYS A 248 1.09 -22.24 -5.54
N ASN A 249 0.27 -22.53 -4.53
CA ASN A 249 -0.70 -23.62 -4.60
C ASN A 249 -1.82 -23.30 -5.62
N ALA A 250 -2.25 -22.04 -5.70
CA ALA A 250 -3.19 -21.58 -6.71
C ALA A 250 -2.63 -21.77 -8.12
N ALA A 251 -1.38 -21.37 -8.35
CA ALA A 251 -0.69 -21.54 -9.63
C ALA A 251 -0.60 -23.01 -10.04
N LYS A 252 -0.26 -23.90 -9.09
CA LYS A 252 -0.25 -25.33 -9.32
C LYS A 252 -1.63 -25.86 -9.75
N ALA A 253 -2.69 -25.51 -9.04
CA ALA A 253 -4.05 -25.94 -9.35
C ALA A 253 -4.51 -25.45 -10.73
N LEU A 254 -4.14 -24.24 -11.14
CA LEU A 254 -4.43 -23.69 -12.45
C LEU A 254 -3.67 -24.41 -13.56
N LYS A 255 -2.37 -24.67 -13.38
CA LYS A 255 -1.55 -25.42 -14.32
C LYS A 255 -2.02 -26.86 -14.50
N GLU A 256 -2.43 -27.55 -13.41
CA GLU A 256 -3.02 -28.89 -13.46
C GLU A 256 -4.34 -28.93 -14.23
N ARG A 257 -5.01 -27.80 -14.39
CA ARG A 257 -6.24 -27.65 -15.20
C ARG A 257 -6.01 -27.06 -16.58
N GLY A 258 -4.77 -27.06 -17.06
CA GLY A 258 -4.44 -26.68 -18.43
C GLY A 258 -4.21 -25.20 -18.67
N ALA A 259 -4.03 -24.37 -17.62
CA ALA A 259 -3.60 -22.97 -17.80
C ALA A 259 -2.21 -22.92 -18.45
N LEU A 260 -2.08 -22.12 -19.52
CA LEU A 260 -0.82 -21.99 -20.28
C LEU A 260 0.22 -21.18 -19.49
N LYS A 261 -0.20 -20.06 -18.93
CA LYS A 261 0.64 -19.17 -18.14
C LYS A 261 -0.10 -18.75 -16.87
N VAL A 262 0.61 -18.64 -15.75
CA VAL A 262 0.05 -18.17 -14.49
C VAL A 262 0.95 -17.10 -13.90
N MET A 263 0.44 -15.88 -13.84
CA MET A 263 1.10 -14.74 -13.21
C MET A 263 0.35 -14.35 -11.94
N ALA A 264 1.02 -13.72 -10.99
CA ALA A 264 0.38 -13.13 -9.82
C ALA A 264 0.74 -11.66 -9.70
N TYR A 265 -0.25 -10.84 -9.35
CA TYR A 265 -0.14 -9.41 -9.12
C TYR A 265 -0.60 -9.09 -7.73
N CYS A 266 0.28 -8.50 -6.91
CA CYS A 266 -0.03 -8.08 -5.55
C CYS A 266 0.52 -6.69 -5.28
N THR A 267 -0.22 -5.92 -4.49
CA THR A 267 0.22 -4.58 -4.11
C THR A 267 1.35 -4.64 -3.08
N HIS A 268 1.24 -5.49 -2.05
CA HIS A 268 2.15 -5.49 -0.90
C HIS A 268 3.04 -6.73 -0.84
N PRO A 269 4.37 -6.60 -1.14
CA PRO A 269 5.32 -7.70 -1.03
C PRO A 269 5.85 -7.85 0.40
N ILE A 270 5.13 -8.56 1.27
CA ILE A 270 5.60 -8.81 2.64
C ILE A 270 6.77 -9.80 2.62
N PHE A 271 6.65 -10.86 1.83
CA PHE A 271 7.67 -11.90 1.61
C PHE A 271 8.31 -12.40 2.90
N SER A 272 7.46 -12.83 3.85
CA SER A 272 7.93 -13.39 5.10
C SER A 272 8.31 -14.88 5.00
N GLY A 273 9.11 -15.34 5.95
CA GLY A 273 9.46 -16.73 6.08
C GLY A 273 10.16 -17.30 4.84
N ARG A 274 9.59 -18.37 4.25
CA ARG A 274 10.12 -19.06 3.07
C ARG A 274 9.52 -18.55 1.74
N ALA A 275 9.02 -17.31 1.69
CA ALA A 275 8.30 -16.82 0.51
C ALA A 275 9.10 -16.93 -0.78
N ILE A 276 10.36 -16.55 -0.77
CA ILE A 276 11.23 -16.57 -1.97
C ILE A 276 11.48 -18.01 -2.42
N GLU A 277 11.82 -18.90 -1.49
CA GLU A 277 12.00 -20.32 -1.78
C GLU A 277 10.73 -20.96 -2.36
N ASN A 278 9.55 -20.60 -1.80
CA ASN A 278 8.27 -21.07 -2.33
C ASN A 278 8.02 -20.58 -3.75
N LEU A 279 8.35 -19.32 -4.07
CA LEU A 279 8.20 -18.76 -5.41
C LEU A 279 9.15 -19.44 -6.41
N GLU A 280 10.43 -19.62 -6.07
CA GLU A 280 11.42 -20.26 -6.92
C GLU A 280 11.05 -21.70 -7.27
N ASN A 281 10.46 -22.44 -6.32
CA ASN A 281 10.05 -23.83 -6.50
C ASN A 281 8.60 -23.99 -7.03
N SER A 282 7.90 -22.90 -7.32
CA SER A 282 6.51 -22.93 -7.76
C SER A 282 6.33 -23.07 -9.27
N LEU A 283 5.08 -23.31 -9.68
CA LEU A 283 4.67 -23.25 -11.09
C LEU A 283 4.18 -21.85 -11.50
N LEU A 284 4.38 -20.84 -10.65
CA LEU A 284 4.08 -19.45 -10.97
C LEU A 284 5.12 -18.93 -11.97
N ASP A 285 4.69 -18.42 -13.10
CA ASP A 285 5.58 -17.93 -14.15
C ASP A 285 6.19 -16.57 -13.80
N GLU A 286 5.41 -15.68 -13.16
CA GLU A 286 5.87 -14.33 -12.77
C GLU A 286 5.08 -13.83 -11.55
N MET A 287 5.77 -13.16 -10.62
CA MET A 287 5.22 -12.45 -9.49
C MET A 287 5.45 -10.94 -9.66
N VAL A 288 4.39 -10.18 -9.89
CA VAL A 288 4.44 -8.72 -10.04
C VAL A 288 3.94 -8.06 -8.76
N ILE A 289 4.75 -7.17 -8.21
CA ILE A 289 4.46 -6.48 -6.95
C ILE A 289 4.75 -4.98 -7.08
N THR A 290 4.31 -4.19 -6.10
CA THR A 290 4.69 -2.77 -6.03
C THR A 290 5.83 -2.54 -5.03
N ASN A 291 6.34 -1.31 -4.97
CA ASN A 291 7.36 -0.90 -4.02
C ASN A 291 6.77 -0.27 -2.73
N THR A 292 5.57 -0.64 -2.32
CA THR A 292 4.98 -0.22 -1.03
C THR A 292 5.80 -0.68 0.18
N ILE A 293 6.48 -1.82 0.03
CA ILE A 293 7.43 -2.40 0.99
C ILE A 293 8.77 -2.60 0.28
N PRO A 294 9.90 -2.26 0.90
CA PRO A 294 11.22 -2.53 0.33
C PRO A 294 11.46 -4.03 0.20
N LEU A 295 12.07 -4.44 -0.92
CA LEU A 295 12.46 -5.83 -1.13
C LEU A 295 13.74 -6.17 -0.36
N SER A 296 13.77 -7.35 0.24
CA SER A 296 15.02 -7.96 0.74
C SER A 296 15.99 -8.27 -0.41
N ALA A 297 17.27 -8.43 -0.11
CA ALA A 297 18.27 -8.80 -1.11
C ALA A 297 17.92 -10.12 -1.85
N ALA A 298 17.36 -11.10 -1.14
CA ALA A 298 16.89 -12.35 -1.73
C ALA A 298 15.74 -12.12 -2.72
N ALA A 299 14.77 -11.28 -2.35
CA ALA A 299 13.64 -10.95 -3.23
C ALA A 299 14.10 -10.16 -4.48
N GLN A 300 15.09 -9.27 -4.34
CA GLN A 300 15.68 -8.53 -5.47
C GLN A 300 16.45 -9.44 -6.43
N ALA A 301 17.04 -10.52 -5.93
CA ALA A 301 17.80 -11.47 -6.74
C ALA A 301 16.91 -12.55 -7.40
N CYS A 302 15.62 -12.64 -7.07
CA CYS A 302 14.72 -13.64 -7.63
C CYS A 302 14.20 -13.19 -9.00
N ASP A 303 14.58 -13.88 -10.07
CA ASP A 303 14.19 -13.56 -11.46
C ASP A 303 12.68 -13.66 -11.73
N ARG A 304 11.92 -14.29 -10.83
CA ARG A 304 10.46 -14.40 -10.95
C ARG A 304 9.72 -13.17 -10.43
N ILE A 305 10.41 -12.25 -9.72
CA ILE A 305 9.81 -11.09 -9.11
C ILE A 305 10.09 -9.85 -9.96
N ARG A 306 9.03 -9.16 -10.34
CA ARG A 306 9.09 -7.87 -11.00
C ARG A 306 8.38 -6.80 -10.17
N GLN A 307 9.02 -5.65 -9.99
CA GLN A 307 8.51 -4.58 -9.15
C GLN A 307 8.04 -3.38 -9.98
N LEU A 308 6.82 -2.91 -9.69
CA LEU A 308 6.24 -1.69 -10.25
C LEU A 308 6.42 -0.52 -9.26
N ASP A 309 6.61 0.68 -9.80
CA ASP A 309 6.77 1.89 -9.00
C ASP A 309 5.41 2.53 -8.69
N ILE A 310 4.99 2.48 -7.42
CA ILE A 310 3.75 3.15 -6.97
C ILE A 310 3.97 4.63 -6.63
N GLY A 311 5.22 5.11 -6.66
CA GLY A 311 5.57 6.49 -6.32
C GLY A 311 4.74 7.55 -7.04
N PRO A 312 4.53 7.48 -8.36
CA PRO A 312 3.69 8.43 -9.10
C PRO A 312 2.24 8.48 -8.58
N LEU A 313 1.64 7.33 -8.26
CA LEU A 313 0.27 7.26 -7.73
C LEU A 313 0.17 7.89 -6.33
N VAL A 314 1.13 7.59 -5.45
CA VAL A 314 1.20 8.20 -4.11
C VAL A 314 1.46 9.70 -4.21
N ALA A 315 2.34 10.14 -5.10
CA ALA A 315 2.63 11.56 -5.31
C ALA A 315 1.39 12.33 -5.77
N GLU A 316 0.62 11.79 -6.71
CA GLU A 316 -0.62 12.43 -7.17
C GLU A 316 -1.65 12.52 -6.02
N ALA A 317 -1.78 11.50 -5.18
CA ALA A 317 -2.65 11.55 -4.02
C ALA A 317 -2.18 12.63 -3.01
N VAL A 318 -0.88 12.70 -2.72
CA VAL A 318 -0.29 13.74 -1.85
C VAL A 318 -0.56 15.14 -2.41
N ARG A 319 -0.37 15.35 -3.72
CA ARG A 319 -0.64 16.62 -4.40
C ARG A 319 -2.13 17.01 -4.25
N ARG A 320 -3.03 16.07 -4.49
CA ARG A 320 -4.49 16.31 -4.37
C ARG A 320 -4.89 16.66 -2.94
N ILE A 321 -4.38 15.94 -1.96
CA ILE A 321 -4.65 16.25 -0.54
C ILE A 321 -4.16 17.64 -0.19
N SER A 322 -2.95 18.01 -0.62
CA SER A 322 -2.39 19.34 -0.36
C SER A 322 -3.18 20.46 -1.04
N ASN A 323 -3.71 20.21 -2.23
CA ASN A 323 -4.50 21.16 -3.01
C ASN A 323 -6.01 21.10 -2.69
N GLU A 324 -6.45 20.27 -1.74
CA GLU A 324 -7.87 20.05 -1.40
C GLU A 324 -8.71 19.55 -2.59
N GLU A 325 -8.08 18.77 -3.48
CA GLU A 325 -8.72 18.14 -4.63
C GLU A 325 -9.29 16.74 -4.28
N SER A 326 -10.23 16.25 -5.08
CA SER A 326 -10.87 14.94 -4.88
C SER A 326 -9.92 13.77 -5.17
N ILE A 327 -9.67 12.91 -4.18
CA ILE A 327 -8.93 11.65 -4.34
C ILE A 327 -9.73 10.63 -5.16
N SER A 328 -11.05 10.53 -4.95
CA SER A 328 -11.89 9.56 -5.67
C SER A 328 -11.92 9.80 -7.19
N ALA A 329 -11.57 10.99 -7.66
CA ALA A 329 -11.45 11.29 -9.08
C ALA A 329 -10.28 10.58 -9.78
N MET A 330 -9.31 10.03 -9.01
CA MET A 330 -8.19 9.24 -9.55
C MET A 330 -8.62 7.86 -10.06
N PHE A 331 -9.83 7.39 -9.68
CA PHE A 331 -10.28 6.01 -9.90
C PHE A 331 -11.61 5.93 -10.69
N ARG A 332 -11.94 7.00 -11.42
CA ARG A 332 -13.14 7.10 -12.26
C ARG A 332 -12.83 6.85 -13.73
#